data_58f9335b586f2d0efdf0abf1a54838ec
#
_entry.id   58f9335b586f2d0efdf0abf1a54838ec
#
_cell.length_a   1.000
_cell.length_b   1.000
_cell.length_c   1.000
_cell.angle_alpha   90.00
_cell.angle_beta   90.00
_cell.angle_gamma   90.00
#
_symmetry.space_group_name_H-M   'P 1'
#
loop_
_entity.id
_entity.type
_entity.pdbx_description
1 polymer ?
#
loop_
_entity_poly.entity_id
_entity_poly.type
_entity_poly.pdbx_seq_one_letter_code
_entity_poly.pdbx_strand_id
1 'polypeptide(L)'
;MQNNCHLSVLVHEQAKRYGDREMLVYQEFGDKEWRSLSWNEVSRMVMRISNALLNLGVRPQECLGIFSQNSVQYIATDFGAWGVRAVTIPFYATSSEQQIQFMVNDARIRFLFVGEQEQYDKARRIFSLCPSMERIIVYDPTVRMSTHDPNAIYFSDFLRLGDNLPRQTEVEQLQAEASYDDIANILYTSGTTGDSKGVILPHSQFHAAFEANGKCVPVTESDRVMNFLPYTHIFERGWALYAMTQGATMIVNTHPQEVQQSMRETHPTCMSAVPRFWEKVYMGVMDKIERSGAVQRRLFRHALSVGRRHNIEYLSRGKTPPVALHLEYEMLNRTVFSLVRKELGLENAHFFPTAGAAVSAHVEEFVHSIGINMMVGYGLTESLATVSCDHLGEPYTVGSVGRLIEGIQIRISEEGEVLLKGPTITPGYYNREDLTKAAFTDDGFFRTGDAGYLKNGELYLTERIKDLFKTSNGKYIAPQMIESKLLVDKFIDQIAVIADQRKFVSALIIPVYPLLEEYARANQIPFDNREQLCDNPRVIEMMRERIDTLQQQLAHYEQVKRFTLLPHHFSLEKGELTNTLKIRRRVLNENYKEQIEKMYLD
;
A
#
# COMPACT_ATOMS: atom_id res chain seq x y z
N MET A 1 0.10 -28.34 -7.77
CA MET A 1 -0.81 -27.96 -8.86
C MET A 1 -1.43 -26.64 -8.45
N GLN A 2 -1.12 -25.56 -9.15
CA GLN A 2 -1.73 -24.26 -8.90
C GLN A 2 -3.21 -24.35 -9.23
N ASN A 3 -4.09 -24.11 -8.24
CA ASN A 3 -5.53 -24.01 -8.46
C ASN A 3 -5.85 -22.61 -9.03
N ASN A 4 -5.59 -22.42 -10.30
CA ASN A 4 -5.89 -21.19 -11.01
C ASN A 4 -7.33 -21.21 -11.52
N CYS A 5 -8.31 -21.13 -10.62
CA CYS A 5 -9.70 -21.01 -10.98
C CYS A 5 -10.11 -19.53 -11.10
N HIS A 6 -11.17 -19.27 -11.86
CA HIS A 6 -11.76 -17.94 -12.01
C HIS A 6 -12.19 -17.37 -10.64
N LEU A 7 -12.01 -16.06 -10.39
CA LEU A 7 -12.33 -15.44 -9.09
C LEU A 7 -13.79 -15.62 -8.69
N SER A 8 -14.73 -15.73 -9.65
CA SER A 8 -16.16 -15.94 -9.38
C SER A 8 -16.47 -17.24 -8.65
N VAL A 9 -15.61 -18.26 -8.77
CA VAL A 9 -15.79 -19.59 -8.14
C VAL A 9 -14.74 -19.90 -7.09
N LEU A 10 -13.69 -19.06 -6.94
CA LEU A 10 -12.53 -19.33 -6.11
C LEU A 10 -12.89 -19.78 -4.69
N VAL A 11 -13.72 -19.03 -3.98
CA VAL A 11 -14.07 -19.35 -2.58
C VAL A 11 -14.84 -20.66 -2.49
N HIS A 12 -15.74 -20.94 -3.45
CA HIS A 12 -16.51 -22.19 -3.48
C HIS A 12 -15.60 -23.40 -3.76
N GLU A 13 -14.66 -23.28 -4.68
CA GLU A 13 -13.71 -24.36 -4.99
C GLU A 13 -12.73 -24.61 -3.83
N GLN A 14 -12.25 -23.54 -3.20
CA GLN A 14 -11.39 -23.67 -2.01
C GLN A 14 -12.16 -24.22 -0.80
N ALA A 15 -13.44 -23.90 -0.64
CA ALA A 15 -14.29 -24.48 0.40
C ALA A 15 -14.46 -26.00 0.24
N LYS A 16 -14.57 -26.51 -0.99
CA LYS A 16 -14.57 -27.96 -1.25
C LYS A 16 -13.27 -28.65 -0.82
N ARG A 17 -12.14 -27.92 -0.92
CA ARG A 17 -10.80 -28.43 -0.58
C ARG A 17 -10.48 -28.32 0.89
N TYR A 18 -10.79 -27.18 1.52
CA TYR A 18 -10.34 -26.82 2.87
C TYR A 18 -11.43 -26.92 3.94
N GLY A 19 -12.71 -26.96 3.55
CA GLY A 19 -13.84 -27.20 4.45
C GLY A 19 -13.91 -26.19 5.61
N ASP A 20 -13.84 -26.70 6.82
CA ASP A 20 -13.94 -25.90 8.05
C ASP A 20 -12.59 -25.34 8.53
N ARG A 21 -11.55 -25.41 7.71
CA ARG A 21 -10.30 -24.72 7.98
C ARG A 21 -10.51 -23.21 7.95
N GLU A 22 -9.76 -22.51 8.81
CA GLU A 22 -9.79 -21.06 8.95
C GLU A 22 -9.39 -20.37 7.62
N MET A 23 -10.24 -19.48 7.09
CA MET A 23 -9.97 -18.64 5.94
C MET A 23 -9.66 -17.20 6.35
N LEU A 24 -10.50 -16.61 7.21
CA LEU A 24 -10.41 -15.22 7.65
C LEU A 24 -10.31 -15.16 9.16
N VAL A 25 -9.37 -14.38 9.68
CA VAL A 25 -9.22 -13.98 11.09
C VAL A 25 -9.44 -12.49 11.15
N TYR A 26 -10.34 -12.01 12.00
CA TYR A 26 -10.80 -10.63 11.96
C TYR A 26 -11.33 -10.17 13.32
N GLN A 27 -11.50 -8.87 13.46
CA GLN A 27 -12.26 -8.25 14.54
C GLN A 27 -13.55 -7.67 13.96
N GLU A 28 -14.68 -7.82 14.68
CA GLU A 28 -15.92 -7.15 14.30
C GLU A 28 -15.80 -5.64 14.48
N PHE A 29 -16.61 -4.88 13.75
CA PHE A 29 -16.68 -3.43 13.92
C PHE A 29 -16.95 -3.06 15.38
N GLY A 30 -16.05 -2.24 15.94
CA GLY A 30 -16.17 -1.80 17.34
C GLY A 30 -15.76 -2.83 18.41
N ASP A 31 -15.33 -4.04 18.00
CA ASP A 31 -14.85 -5.12 18.89
C ASP A 31 -13.33 -5.24 18.81
N LYS A 32 -12.72 -5.79 19.87
CA LYS A 32 -11.27 -6.07 19.94
C LYS A 32 -10.98 -7.57 20.03
N GLU A 33 -12.01 -8.41 20.04
CA GLU A 33 -11.87 -9.86 20.07
C GLU A 33 -11.60 -10.39 18.65
N TRP A 34 -10.53 -11.18 18.51
CA TRP A 34 -10.26 -11.88 17.26
C TRP A 34 -11.18 -13.09 17.11
N ARG A 35 -11.82 -13.15 15.95
CA ARG A 35 -12.72 -14.23 15.52
C ARG A 35 -12.22 -14.81 14.21
N SER A 36 -12.74 -15.98 13.85
CA SER A 36 -12.44 -16.57 12.55
C SER A 36 -13.68 -17.06 11.82
N LEU A 37 -13.56 -17.10 10.49
CA LEU A 37 -14.48 -17.76 9.59
C LEU A 37 -13.73 -18.80 8.78
N SER A 38 -14.35 -19.98 8.65
CA SER A 38 -13.87 -21.06 7.79
C SER A 38 -14.16 -20.79 6.32
N TRP A 39 -13.49 -21.53 5.43
CA TRP A 39 -13.79 -21.51 4.00
C TRP A 39 -15.27 -21.85 3.72
N ASN A 40 -15.87 -22.80 4.42
CA ASN A 40 -17.28 -23.15 4.31
C ASN A 40 -18.19 -21.99 4.72
N GLU A 41 -17.88 -21.28 5.78
CA GLU A 41 -18.69 -20.14 6.26
C GLU A 41 -18.62 -18.96 5.30
N VAL A 42 -17.41 -18.62 4.81
CA VAL A 42 -17.24 -17.57 3.81
C VAL A 42 -17.93 -17.94 2.50
N SER A 43 -17.83 -19.20 2.06
CA SER A 43 -18.52 -19.69 0.85
C SER A 43 -20.04 -19.53 0.96
N ARG A 44 -20.63 -19.86 2.12
CA ARG A 44 -22.07 -19.62 2.36
C ARG A 44 -22.42 -18.13 2.34
N MET A 45 -21.59 -17.27 2.95
CA MET A 45 -21.80 -15.83 2.93
C MET A 45 -21.74 -15.26 1.51
N VAL A 46 -20.77 -15.68 0.71
CA VAL A 46 -20.60 -15.30 -0.70
C VAL A 46 -21.85 -15.68 -1.51
N MET A 47 -22.37 -16.89 -1.34
CA MET A 47 -23.59 -17.33 -2.02
C MET A 47 -24.81 -16.48 -1.64
N ARG A 48 -24.97 -16.15 -0.35
CA ARG A 48 -26.05 -15.26 0.14
C ARG A 48 -25.97 -13.88 -0.49
N ILE A 49 -24.75 -13.32 -0.62
CA ILE A 49 -24.51 -12.04 -1.28
C ILE A 49 -24.89 -12.11 -2.75
N SER A 50 -24.45 -13.16 -3.47
CA SER A 50 -24.79 -13.37 -4.89
C SER A 50 -26.30 -13.46 -5.09
N ASN A 51 -27.01 -14.23 -4.25
CA ASN A 51 -28.48 -14.33 -4.29
C ASN A 51 -29.15 -12.96 -4.05
N ALA A 52 -28.66 -12.20 -3.06
CA ALA A 52 -29.21 -10.87 -2.74
C ALA A 52 -29.01 -9.89 -3.90
N LEU A 53 -27.84 -9.90 -4.55
CA LEU A 53 -27.55 -9.06 -5.71
C LEU A 53 -28.48 -9.40 -6.89
N LEU A 54 -28.72 -10.69 -7.18
CA LEU A 54 -29.68 -11.11 -8.21
C LEU A 54 -31.11 -10.67 -7.85
N ASN A 55 -31.50 -10.74 -6.58
CA ASN A 55 -32.82 -10.29 -6.11
C ASN A 55 -33.01 -8.78 -6.23
N LEU A 56 -31.91 -8.01 -6.18
CA LEU A 56 -31.88 -6.57 -6.47
C LEU A 56 -31.80 -6.28 -7.98
N GLY A 57 -31.74 -7.29 -8.83
CA GLY A 57 -31.70 -7.15 -10.29
C GLY A 57 -30.34 -6.70 -10.82
N VAL A 58 -29.25 -7.01 -10.13
CA VAL A 58 -27.88 -6.78 -10.63
C VAL A 58 -27.63 -7.67 -11.84
N ARG A 59 -27.02 -7.11 -12.87
CA ARG A 59 -26.74 -7.76 -14.14
C ARG A 59 -25.23 -8.01 -14.31
N PRO A 60 -24.82 -8.96 -15.16
CA PRO A 60 -23.43 -9.14 -15.54
C PRO A 60 -22.80 -7.83 -16.02
N GLN A 61 -21.57 -7.55 -15.56
CA GLN A 61 -20.76 -6.36 -15.85
C GLN A 61 -21.35 -5.04 -15.35
N GLU A 62 -22.38 -5.09 -14.49
CA GLU A 62 -22.87 -3.92 -13.77
C GLU A 62 -21.92 -3.55 -12.62
N CYS A 63 -21.68 -2.24 -12.42
CA CYS A 63 -20.74 -1.72 -11.42
C CYS A 63 -21.38 -1.58 -10.04
N LEU A 64 -20.68 -2.09 -9.01
CA LEU A 64 -21.02 -1.98 -7.60
C LEU A 64 -19.93 -1.22 -6.88
N GLY A 65 -20.28 -0.27 -5.98
CA GLY A 65 -19.31 0.49 -5.19
C GLY A 65 -19.07 -0.11 -3.82
N ILE A 66 -17.82 -0.10 -3.35
CA ILE A 66 -17.46 -0.51 -1.99
C ILE A 66 -16.63 0.61 -1.36
N PHE A 67 -17.19 1.29 -0.37
CA PHE A 67 -16.61 2.42 0.34
C PHE A 67 -16.41 2.07 1.82
N SER A 68 -15.34 1.34 2.13
CA SER A 68 -15.10 0.76 3.45
C SER A 68 -13.62 0.60 3.75
N GLN A 69 -13.30 0.49 5.03
CA GLN A 69 -12.06 -0.08 5.53
C GLN A 69 -12.01 -1.58 5.20
N ASN A 70 -10.83 -2.20 5.43
CA ASN A 70 -10.70 -3.65 5.31
C ASN A 70 -11.68 -4.33 6.28
N SER A 71 -12.47 -5.27 5.76
CA SER A 71 -13.42 -6.06 6.56
C SER A 71 -13.76 -7.37 5.88
N VAL A 72 -14.28 -8.31 6.64
CA VAL A 72 -14.81 -9.58 6.11
C VAL A 72 -15.92 -9.34 5.10
N GLN A 73 -16.82 -8.40 5.42
CA GLN A 73 -17.96 -8.03 4.58
C GLN A 73 -17.48 -7.49 3.22
N TYR A 74 -16.40 -6.70 3.21
CA TYR A 74 -15.81 -6.18 1.99
C TYR A 74 -15.28 -7.32 1.11
N ILE A 75 -14.44 -8.21 1.68
CA ILE A 75 -13.86 -9.35 0.95
C ILE A 75 -14.98 -10.25 0.40
N ALA A 76 -15.98 -10.59 1.22
CA ALA A 76 -17.10 -11.43 0.82
C ALA A 76 -17.95 -10.76 -0.28
N THR A 77 -18.11 -9.43 -0.24
CA THR A 77 -18.86 -8.68 -1.26
C THR A 77 -18.19 -8.74 -2.63
N ASP A 78 -16.86 -8.64 -2.70
CA ASP A 78 -16.11 -8.82 -3.95
C ASP A 78 -16.44 -10.18 -4.59
N PHE A 79 -16.28 -11.27 -3.82
CA PHE A 79 -16.54 -12.61 -4.33
C PHE A 79 -18.02 -12.84 -4.68
N GLY A 80 -18.94 -12.30 -3.89
CA GLY A 80 -20.38 -12.37 -4.18
C GLY A 80 -20.77 -11.61 -5.44
N ALA A 81 -20.16 -10.46 -5.69
CA ALA A 81 -20.33 -9.67 -6.90
C ALA A 81 -19.77 -10.39 -8.13
N TRP A 82 -18.56 -10.92 -8.05
CA TRP A 82 -17.98 -11.73 -9.14
C TRP A 82 -18.77 -13.01 -9.41
N GLY A 83 -19.40 -13.60 -8.39
CA GLY A 83 -20.29 -14.74 -8.53
C GLY A 83 -21.48 -14.47 -9.44
N VAL A 84 -21.94 -13.23 -9.56
CA VAL A 84 -22.97 -12.78 -10.51
C VAL A 84 -22.39 -12.00 -11.69
N ARG A 85 -21.07 -12.07 -11.92
CA ARG A 85 -20.31 -11.38 -12.97
C ARG A 85 -20.41 -9.86 -12.92
N ALA A 86 -20.69 -9.29 -11.74
CA ALA A 86 -20.66 -7.84 -11.53
C ALA A 86 -19.23 -7.33 -11.35
N VAL A 87 -19.02 -6.04 -11.62
CA VAL A 87 -17.74 -5.33 -11.47
C VAL A 87 -17.71 -4.62 -10.12
N THR A 88 -16.66 -4.78 -9.32
CA THR A 88 -16.53 -4.02 -8.09
C THR A 88 -15.60 -2.83 -8.23
N ILE A 89 -16.02 -1.70 -7.67
CA ILE A 89 -15.29 -0.43 -7.66
C ILE A 89 -15.00 -0.07 -6.21
N PRO A 90 -13.79 -0.33 -5.73
CA PRO A 90 -13.39 0.01 -4.37
C PRO A 90 -13.05 1.49 -4.23
N PHE A 91 -13.57 2.13 -3.19
CA PHE A 91 -13.26 3.49 -2.79
C PHE A 91 -12.41 3.49 -1.53
N TYR A 92 -11.39 4.36 -1.49
CA TYR A 92 -10.65 4.54 -0.24
C TYR A 92 -11.59 5.03 0.87
N ALA A 93 -11.52 4.42 2.03
CA ALA A 93 -12.34 4.80 3.19
C ALA A 93 -12.22 6.29 3.56
N THR A 94 -11.12 6.94 3.16
CA THR A 94 -10.82 8.35 3.36
C THR A 94 -11.25 9.25 2.20
N SER A 95 -11.88 8.72 1.14
CA SER A 95 -12.30 9.50 -0.02
C SER A 95 -13.24 10.64 0.37
N SER A 96 -13.08 11.79 -0.30
CA SER A 96 -13.97 12.94 -0.13
C SER A 96 -15.32 12.72 -0.82
N GLU A 97 -16.34 13.47 -0.42
CA GLU A 97 -17.67 13.45 -1.05
C GLU A 97 -17.60 13.69 -2.56
N GLN A 98 -16.79 14.67 -3.00
CA GLN A 98 -16.60 14.96 -4.41
C GLN A 98 -16.00 13.78 -5.18
N GLN A 99 -15.01 13.10 -4.59
CA GLN A 99 -14.40 11.92 -5.21
C GLN A 99 -15.42 10.79 -5.35
N ILE A 100 -16.20 10.52 -4.28
CA ILE A 100 -17.20 9.45 -4.29
C ILE A 100 -18.29 9.78 -5.30
N GLN A 101 -18.81 11.01 -5.28
CA GLN A 101 -19.83 11.49 -6.24
C GLN A 101 -19.37 11.31 -7.68
N PHE A 102 -18.12 11.70 -7.98
CA PHE A 102 -17.53 11.53 -9.30
C PHE A 102 -17.53 10.07 -9.73
N MET A 103 -16.97 9.17 -8.88
CA MET A 103 -16.84 7.75 -9.21
C MET A 103 -18.20 7.06 -9.34
N VAL A 104 -19.17 7.39 -8.47
CA VAL A 104 -20.52 6.84 -8.53
C VAL A 104 -21.21 7.23 -9.84
N ASN A 105 -21.08 8.50 -10.26
CA ASN A 105 -21.71 9.00 -11.49
C ASN A 105 -20.99 8.48 -12.75
N ASP A 106 -19.66 8.43 -12.77
CA ASP A 106 -18.86 7.95 -13.90
C ASP A 106 -19.13 6.46 -14.18
N ALA A 107 -19.22 5.65 -13.14
CA ALA A 107 -19.48 4.21 -13.25
C ALA A 107 -20.98 3.85 -13.13
N ARG A 108 -21.88 4.81 -12.99
CA ARG A 108 -23.34 4.62 -12.82
C ARG A 108 -23.70 3.60 -11.75
N ILE A 109 -23.05 3.68 -10.60
CA ILE A 109 -23.23 2.75 -9.48
C ILE A 109 -24.65 2.87 -8.93
N ARG A 110 -25.37 1.74 -8.85
CA ARG A 110 -26.69 1.64 -8.23
C ARG A 110 -26.62 1.30 -6.75
N PHE A 111 -25.71 0.44 -6.36
CA PHE A 111 -25.56 -0.08 -5.01
C PHE A 111 -24.20 0.27 -4.45
N LEU A 112 -24.19 1.01 -3.33
CA LEU A 112 -22.97 1.44 -2.65
C LEU A 112 -22.91 0.77 -1.27
N PHE A 113 -21.95 -0.14 -1.10
CA PHE A 113 -21.65 -0.75 0.19
C PHE A 113 -20.72 0.18 0.97
N VAL A 114 -21.06 0.46 2.24
CA VAL A 114 -20.32 1.40 3.09
C VAL A 114 -19.90 0.74 4.41
N GLY A 115 -18.74 1.12 4.92
CA GLY A 115 -18.18 0.60 6.17
C GLY A 115 -18.80 1.23 7.40
N GLU A 116 -18.13 2.21 7.97
CA GLU A 116 -18.43 2.85 9.25
C GLU A 116 -19.28 4.11 9.09
N GLN A 117 -19.56 4.79 10.21
CA GLN A 117 -20.42 5.98 10.26
C GLN A 117 -20.00 7.08 9.27
N GLU A 118 -18.70 7.36 9.18
CA GLU A 118 -18.20 8.40 8.29
C GLU A 118 -18.52 8.13 6.83
N GLN A 119 -18.34 6.86 6.37
CA GLN A 119 -18.63 6.47 5.00
C GLN A 119 -20.13 6.53 4.71
N TYR A 120 -20.96 6.09 5.65
CA TYR A 120 -22.42 6.20 5.53
C TYR A 120 -22.85 7.67 5.43
N ASP A 121 -22.36 8.54 6.29
CA ASP A 121 -22.73 9.96 6.31
C ASP A 121 -22.35 10.65 5.00
N LYS A 122 -21.16 10.38 4.46
CA LYS A 122 -20.71 10.90 3.16
C LYS A 122 -21.58 10.37 2.02
N ALA A 123 -21.83 9.07 1.97
CA ALA A 123 -22.67 8.45 0.95
C ALA A 123 -24.10 9.02 0.96
N ARG A 124 -24.67 9.22 2.14
CA ARG A 124 -25.99 9.80 2.30
C ARG A 124 -26.07 11.24 1.80
N ARG A 125 -25.03 12.06 2.09
CA ARG A 125 -24.99 13.46 1.63
C ARG A 125 -24.96 13.61 0.12
N ILE A 126 -24.29 12.68 -0.58
CA ILE A 126 -24.21 12.71 -2.05
C ILE A 126 -25.36 11.96 -2.73
N PHE A 127 -26.22 11.25 -2.00
CA PHE A 127 -27.23 10.36 -2.57
C PHE A 127 -28.10 11.05 -3.64
N SER A 128 -28.63 12.25 -3.32
CA SER A 128 -29.44 13.04 -4.25
C SER A 128 -28.67 13.60 -5.44
N LEU A 129 -27.33 13.61 -5.39
CA LEU A 129 -26.44 14.08 -6.45
C LEU A 129 -25.97 12.94 -7.37
N CYS A 130 -26.41 11.72 -7.09
CA CYS A 130 -26.04 10.50 -7.81
C CYS A 130 -27.30 9.81 -8.35
N PRO A 131 -27.83 10.21 -9.52
CA PRO A 131 -29.13 9.72 -10.05
C PRO A 131 -29.21 8.21 -10.27
N SER A 132 -28.06 7.55 -10.45
CA SER A 132 -28.01 6.07 -10.58
C SER A 132 -28.16 5.33 -9.27
N MET A 133 -27.87 6.00 -8.14
CA MET A 133 -27.78 5.32 -6.84
C MET A 133 -29.16 5.02 -6.29
N GLU A 134 -29.43 3.73 -6.04
CA GLU A 134 -30.71 3.24 -5.55
C GLU A 134 -30.67 2.85 -4.09
N ARG A 135 -29.52 2.35 -3.60
CA ARG A 135 -29.41 1.87 -2.23
C ARG A 135 -27.99 1.96 -1.66
N ILE A 136 -27.92 2.26 -0.37
CA ILE A 136 -26.70 2.16 0.47
C ILE A 136 -26.84 0.91 1.34
N ILE A 137 -25.82 0.05 1.35
CA ILE A 137 -25.74 -1.15 2.20
C ILE A 137 -24.63 -0.94 3.24
N VAL A 138 -24.99 -0.96 4.52
CA VAL A 138 -24.10 -0.60 5.63
C VAL A 138 -23.54 -1.85 6.29
N TYR A 139 -22.21 -1.99 6.31
CA TYR A 139 -21.52 -3.16 6.88
C TYR A 139 -21.52 -3.16 8.40
N ASP A 140 -21.16 -2.03 9.01
CA ASP A 140 -21.07 -1.88 10.47
C ASP A 140 -22.47 -1.77 11.09
N PRO A 141 -22.90 -2.76 11.91
CA PRO A 141 -24.21 -2.74 12.53
C PRO A 141 -24.37 -1.65 13.60
N THR A 142 -23.27 -1.00 14.02
CA THR A 142 -23.28 0.07 15.02
C THR A 142 -23.54 1.46 14.41
N VAL A 143 -23.51 1.57 13.09
CA VAL A 143 -23.82 2.81 12.36
C VAL A 143 -25.24 3.25 12.68
N ARG A 144 -25.39 4.51 13.06
CA ARG A 144 -26.70 5.12 13.31
C ARG A 144 -27.27 5.65 12.00
N MET A 145 -28.07 4.83 11.33
CA MET A 145 -28.81 5.27 10.16
C MET A 145 -29.92 6.25 10.59
N SER A 146 -30.21 7.23 9.73
CA SER A 146 -31.38 8.10 9.96
C SER A 146 -32.66 7.25 9.98
N THR A 147 -33.52 7.48 10.95
CA THR A 147 -34.80 6.74 11.16
C THR A 147 -35.75 6.80 9.97
N HIS A 148 -35.49 7.69 9.01
CA HIS A 148 -36.32 7.92 7.81
C HIS A 148 -35.48 7.84 6.52
N ASP A 149 -34.41 7.04 6.51
CA ASP A 149 -33.63 6.80 5.27
C ASP A 149 -34.13 5.52 4.57
N PRO A 150 -35.08 5.62 3.62
CA PRO A 150 -35.62 4.45 2.93
C PRO A 150 -34.61 3.83 1.97
N ASN A 151 -33.50 4.53 1.71
CA ASN A 151 -32.50 4.13 0.72
C ASN A 151 -31.31 3.39 1.34
N ALA A 152 -31.25 3.25 2.68
CA ALA A 152 -30.19 2.53 3.37
C ALA A 152 -30.73 1.30 4.12
N ILE A 153 -29.95 0.21 4.06
CA ILE A 153 -30.22 -1.02 4.84
C ILE A 153 -28.92 -1.54 5.45
N TYR A 154 -29.04 -2.26 6.57
CA TYR A 154 -27.89 -2.98 7.10
C TYR A 154 -27.52 -4.20 6.25
N PHE A 155 -26.26 -4.58 6.29
CA PHE A 155 -25.75 -5.75 5.59
C PHE A 155 -26.47 -7.05 6.01
N SER A 156 -26.87 -7.16 7.26
CA SER A 156 -27.70 -8.27 7.74
C SER A 156 -29.04 -8.36 7.02
N ASP A 157 -29.70 -7.22 6.77
CA ASP A 157 -30.98 -7.19 6.04
C ASP A 157 -30.78 -7.46 4.54
N PHE A 158 -29.67 -6.95 3.97
CA PHE A 158 -29.27 -7.29 2.60
C PHE A 158 -29.07 -8.81 2.43
N LEU A 159 -28.38 -9.47 3.38
CA LEU A 159 -28.20 -10.93 3.34
C LEU A 159 -29.55 -11.69 3.43
N ARG A 160 -30.53 -11.20 4.20
CA ARG A 160 -31.87 -11.78 4.28
C ARG A 160 -32.59 -11.76 2.93
N LEU A 161 -32.31 -10.78 2.07
CA LEU A 161 -32.87 -10.80 0.70
C LEU A 161 -32.42 -12.04 -0.08
N GLY A 162 -31.16 -12.45 0.10
CA GLY A 162 -30.62 -13.68 -0.51
C GLY A 162 -31.17 -14.96 0.12
N ASP A 163 -31.42 -14.95 1.43
CA ASP A 163 -31.99 -16.09 2.16
C ASP A 163 -33.48 -16.32 1.79
N ASN A 164 -34.24 -15.24 1.66
CA ASN A 164 -35.67 -15.28 1.40
C ASN A 164 -36.02 -15.81 -0.01
N LEU A 165 -35.14 -15.57 -0.98
CA LEU A 165 -35.31 -16.07 -2.36
C LEU A 165 -33.96 -16.58 -2.87
N PRO A 166 -33.59 -17.83 -2.55
CA PRO A 166 -32.36 -18.42 -3.05
C PRO A 166 -32.39 -18.61 -4.56
N ARG A 167 -31.34 -18.17 -5.26
CA ARG A 167 -31.18 -18.32 -6.74
C ARG A 167 -29.88 -19.05 -7.06
N GLN A 168 -29.52 -20.02 -6.25
CA GLN A 168 -28.23 -20.73 -6.35
C GLN A 168 -27.98 -21.28 -7.76
N THR A 169 -28.96 -21.90 -8.39
CA THR A 169 -28.81 -22.45 -9.76
C THR A 169 -28.46 -21.37 -10.79
N GLU A 170 -29.04 -20.18 -10.64
CA GLU A 170 -28.75 -19.06 -11.53
C GLU A 170 -27.36 -18.48 -11.27
N VAL A 171 -26.92 -18.41 -10.00
CA VAL A 171 -25.54 -18.03 -9.66
C VAL A 171 -24.55 -19.02 -10.28
N GLU A 172 -24.79 -20.33 -10.12
CA GLU A 172 -23.94 -21.38 -10.70
C GLU A 172 -23.89 -21.31 -12.24
N GLN A 173 -25.01 -20.97 -12.89
CA GLN A 173 -25.05 -20.75 -14.33
C GLN A 173 -24.22 -19.54 -14.74
N LEU A 174 -24.36 -18.40 -14.05
CA LEU A 174 -23.56 -17.20 -14.32
C LEU A 174 -22.06 -17.43 -14.09
N GLN A 175 -21.71 -18.20 -13.07
CA GLN A 175 -20.33 -18.62 -12.82
C GLN A 175 -19.77 -19.52 -13.94
N ALA A 176 -20.60 -20.42 -14.49
CA ALA A 176 -20.21 -21.27 -15.62
C ALA A 176 -20.03 -20.48 -16.93
N GLU A 177 -20.76 -19.37 -17.08
CA GLU A 177 -20.67 -18.45 -18.22
C GLU A 177 -19.59 -17.37 -18.05
N ALA A 178 -18.95 -17.29 -16.88
CA ALA A 178 -17.95 -16.24 -16.58
C ALA A 178 -16.74 -16.35 -17.51
N SER A 179 -16.32 -15.21 -18.05
CA SER A 179 -15.17 -15.09 -18.93
C SER A 179 -13.98 -14.46 -18.23
N TYR A 180 -12.78 -14.88 -18.57
CA TYR A 180 -11.57 -14.19 -18.14
C TYR A 180 -11.46 -12.75 -18.69
N ASP A 181 -12.23 -12.41 -19.74
CA ASP A 181 -12.33 -11.06 -20.28
C ASP A 181 -13.33 -10.18 -19.51
N ASP A 182 -14.18 -10.80 -18.64
CA ASP A 182 -15.03 -10.02 -17.75
C ASP A 182 -14.18 -9.10 -16.87
N ILE A 183 -14.65 -7.86 -16.70
CA ILE A 183 -13.99 -6.91 -15.80
C ILE A 183 -14.25 -7.33 -14.36
N ALA A 184 -13.19 -7.58 -13.60
CA ALA A 184 -13.30 -7.88 -12.17
C ALA A 184 -13.41 -6.60 -11.34
N ASN A 185 -12.52 -5.64 -11.61
CA ASN A 185 -12.45 -4.37 -10.88
C ASN A 185 -12.23 -3.19 -11.82
N ILE A 186 -12.68 -2.02 -11.38
CA ILE A 186 -12.22 -0.72 -11.86
C ILE A 186 -11.64 0.03 -10.68
N LEU A 187 -10.32 0.30 -10.70
CA LEU A 187 -9.64 1.00 -9.62
C LEU A 187 -9.36 2.45 -10.01
N TYR A 188 -10.00 3.39 -9.31
CA TYR A 188 -9.77 4.81 -9.56
C TYR A 188 -8.47 5.28 -8.92
N THR A 189 -7.56 5.79 -9.74
CA THR A 189 -6.29 6.37 -9.31
C THR A 189 -6.34 7.89 -9.43
N SER A 190 -5.79 8.58 -8.42
CA SER A 190 -5.63 10.03 -8.49
C SER A 190 -4.50 10.37 -9.46
N GLY A 191 -4.84 10.83 -10.66
CA GLY A 191 -3.86 11.37 -11.60
C GLY A 191 -3.15 12.60 -11.01
N THR A 192 -1.89 12.80 -11.37
CA THR A 192 -1.13 14.03 -11.02
C THR A 192 -1.75 15.30 -11.64
N THR A 193 -2.66 15.15 -12.61
CA THR A 193 -3.27 16.22 -13.39
C THR A 193 -4.68 16.63 -12.94
N GLY A 194 -5.25 16.02 -11.89
CA GLY A 194 -6.52 16.47 -11.29
C GLY A 194 -7.62 15.42 -11.23
N ASP A 195 -8.16 14.93 -12.33
CA ASP A 195 -9.29 14.01 -12.34
C ASP A 195 -8.86 12.56 -12.11
N SER A 196 -9.61 11.83 -11.28
CA SER A 196 -9.42 10.40 -11.06
C SER A 196 -9.75 9.62 -12.33
N LYS A 197 -8.94 8.61 -12.66
CA LYS A 197 -9.13 7.73 -13.81
C LYS A 197 -9.31 6.29 -13.34
N GLY A 198 -10.34 5.60 -13.84
CA GLY A 198 -10.65 4.22 -13.51
C GLY A 198 -9.81 3.25 -14.34
N VAL A 199 -8.90 2.53 -13.73
CA VAL A 199 -8.08 1.49 -14.37
C VAL A 199 -8.92 0.23 -14.50
N ILE A 200 -9.09 -0.28 -15.71
CA ILE A 200 -9.84 -1.52 -15.99
C ILE A 200 -8.95 -2.73 -15.68
N LEU A 201 -9.46 -3.65 -14.87
CA LEU A 201 -8.76 -4.86 -14.46
C LEU A 201 -9.64 -6.10 -14.72
N PRO A 202 -9.49 -6.78 -15.87
CA PRO A 202 -10.17 -8.03 -16.18
C PRO A 202 -9.67 -9.20 -15.31
N HIS A 203 -10.48 -10.26 -15.19
CA HIS A 203 -10.08 -11.48 -14.49
C HIS A 203 -8.81 -12.14 -15.08
N SER A 204 -8.59 -12.01 -16.38
CA SER A 204 -7.38 -12.53 -17.06
C SER A 204 -6.08 -11.93 -16.51
N GLN A 205 -6.09 -10.65 -16.15
CA GLN A 205 -4.92 -10.00 -15.54
C GLN A 205 -4.60 -10.56 -14.16
N PHE A 206 -5.62 -10.77 -13.32
CA PHE A 206 -5.44 -11.41 -12.01
C PHE A 206 -4.87 -12.81 -12.15
N HIS A 207 -5.39 -13.60 -13.09
CA HIS A 207 -4.88 -14.94 -13.37
C HIS A 207 -3.40 -14.92 -13.76
N ALA A 208 -3.03 -14.09 -14.73
CA ALA A 208 -1.64 -13.94 -15.18
C ALA A 208 -0.70 -13.47 -14.05
N ALA A 209 -1.17 -12.51 -13.22
CA ALA A 209 -0.39 -12.01 -12.10
C ALA A 209 -0.17 -13.09 -11.02
N PHE A 210 -1.17 -13.91 -10.72
CA PHE A 210 -1.03 -14.99 -9.74
C PHE A 210 -0.05 -16.06 -10.20
N GLU A 211 -0.07 -16.42 -11.49
CA GLU A 211 0.92 -17.35 -12.06
C GLU A 211 2.34 -16.80 -11.97
N ALA A 212 2.53 -15.55 -12.36
CA ALA A 212 3.85 -14.91 -12.34
C ALA A 212 4.38 -14.74 -10.92
N ASN A 213 3.55 -14.21 -10.00
CA ASN A 213 3.95 -14.00 -8.60
C ASN A 213 4.22 -15.32 -7.86
N GLY A 214 3.48 -16.39 -8.15
CA GLY A 214 3.70 -17.70 -7.56
C GLY A 214 5.09 -18.29 -7.79
N LYS A 215 5.79 -17.82 -8.84
CA LYS A 215 7.19 -18.22 -9.13
C LYS A 215 8.21 -17.42 -8.32
N CYS A 216 7.85 -16.23 -7.88
CA CYS A 216 8.74 -15.32 -7.14
C CYS A 216 8.53 -15.44 -5.63
N VAL A 217 7.26 -15.56 -5.22
CA VAL A 217 6.81 -15.46 -3.81
C VAL A 217 5.96 -16.67 -3.46
N PRO A 218 6.55 -17.75 -2.93
CA PRO A 218 5.83 -18.99 -2.65
C PRO A 218 5.00 -18.87 -1.36
N VAL A 219 3.75 -18.43 -1.50
CA VAL A 219 2.73 -18.55 -0.43
C VAL A 219 2.18 -19.97 -0.42
N THR A 220 1.91 -20.49 0.74
CA THR A 220 1.36 -21.84 0.96
C THR A 220 0.09 -21.81 1.78
N GLU A 221 -0.62 -22.91 1.82
CA GLU A 221 -1.82 -23.07 2.63
C GLU A 221 -1.55 -23.00 4.15
N SER A 222 -0.30 -23.14 4.61
CA SER A 222 0.08 -22.99 6.02
C SER A 222 0.33 -21.53 6.42
N ASP A 223 0.33 -20.61 5.46
CA ASP A 223 0.60 -19.21 5.74
C ASP A 223 -0.58 -18.48 6.38
N ARG A 224 -0.24 -17.55 7.26
CA ARG A 224 -1.12 -16.59 7.90
C ARG A 224 -0.73 -15.19 7.43
N VAL A 225 -1.50 -14.65 6.52
CA VAL A 225 -1.17 -13.42 5.80
C VAL A 225 -1.87 -12.23 6.43
N MET A 226 -1.10 -11.26 6.95
CA MET A 226 -1.67 -10.00 7.46
C MET A 226 -2.08 -9.09 6.31
N ASN A 227 -3.37 -8.73 6.28
CA ASN A 227 -3.96 -7.77 5.37
C ASN A 227 -4.20 -6.45 6.12
N PHE A 228 -3.28 -5.47 6.02
CA PHE A 228 -3.36 -4.20 6.76
C PHE A 228 -3.30 -2.96 5.88
N LEU A 229 -2.71 -3.03 4.70
CA LEU A 229 -2.80 -1.94 3.74
C LEU A 229 -4.24 -1.86 3.21
N PRO A 230 -4.69 -0.71 2.70
CA PRO A 230 -6.05 -0.60 2.17
C PRO A 230 -6.30 -1.64 1.06
N TYR A 231 -7.28 -2.51 1.25
CA TYR A 231 -7.70 -3.51 0.25
C TYR A 231 -8.25 -2.86 -1.04
N THR A 232 -8.51 -1.57 -0.99
CA THR A 232 -8.81 -0.72 -2.14
C THR A 232 -7.60 -0.55 -3.06
N HIS A 233 -6.36 -0.62 -2.53
CA HIS A 233 -5.14 -0.45 -3.31
C HIS A 233 -4.74 -1.76 -3.98
N ILE A 234 -4.33 -1.69 -5.25
CA ILE A 234 -4.01 -2.89 -6.04
C ILE A 234 -2.93 -3.77 -5.43
N PHE A 235 -1.94 -3.21 -4.75
CA PHE A 235 -0.86 -3.97 -4.12
C PHE A 235 -1.42 -4.92 -3.05
N GLU A 236 -2.24 -4.41 -2.14
CA GLU A 236 -2.86 -5.24 -1.09
C GLU A 236 -3.90 -6.19 -1.67
N ARG A 237 -4.74 -5.70 -2.59
CA ARG A 237 -5.77 -6.51 -3.25
C ARG A 237 -5.17 -7.68 -4.03
N GLY A 238 -4.17 -7.41 -4.88
CA GLY A 238 -3.49 -8.44 -5.66
C GLY A 238 -2.80 -9.46 -4.77
N TRP A 239 -2.11 -9.00 -3.72
CA TRP A 239 -1.45 -9.84 -2.74
C TRP A 239 -2.43 -10.72 -1.97
N ALA A 240 -3.49 -10.15 -1.42
CA ALA A 240 -4.50 -10.89 -0.65
C ALA A 240 -5.23 -11.93 -1.52
N LEU A 241 -5.66 -11.56 -2.72
CA LEU A 241 -6.31 -12.49 -3.65
C LEU A 241 -5.36 -13.63 -4.06
N TYR A 242 -4.09 -13.31 -4.36
CA TYR A 242 -3.08 -14.34 -4.62
C TYR A 242 -2.94 -15.32 -3.44
N ALA A 243 -2.81 -14.80 -2.21
CA ALA A 243 -2.70 -15.64 -1.01
C ALA A 243 -3.94 -16.55 -0.82
N MET A 244 -5.14 -16.02 -1.07
CA MET A 244 -6.38 -16.82 -1.03
C MET A 244 -6.39 -17.93 -2.10
N THR A 245 -5.81 -17.71 -3.29
CA THR A 245 -5.68 -18.80 -4.29
C THR A 245 -4.79 -19.93 -3.82
N GLN A 246 -3.84 -19.64 -2.93
CA GLN A 246 -2.95 -20.65 -2.33
C GLN A 246 -3.57 -21.33 -1.10
N GLY A 247 -4.74 -20.90 -0.64
CA GLY A 247 -5.44 -21.44 0.52
C GLY A 247 -4.90 -20.93 1.86
N ALA A 248 -4.17 -19.82 1.87
CA ALA A 248 -3.65 -19.20 3.08
C ALA A 248 -4.78 -18.59 3.94
N THR A 249 -4.54 -18.50 5.25
CA THR A 249 -5.42 -17.78 6.19
C THR A 249 -5.13 -16.28 6.12
N MET A 250 -6.16 -15.47 5.91
CA MET A 250 -6.03 -14.00 5.88
C MET A 250 -6.37 -13.41 7.25
N ILE A 251 -5.48 -12.60 7.80
CA ILE A 251 -5.70 -11.81 9.01
C ILE A 251 -6.12 -10.41 8.57
N VAL A 252 -7.38 -10.07 8.75
CA VAL A 252 -7.97 -8.79 8.28
C VAL A 252 -7.82 -7.73 9.37
N ASN A 253 -6.91 -6.79 9.14
CA ASN A 253 -6.71 -5.65 10.03
C ASN A 253 -7.49 -4.44 9.49
N THR A 254 -8.50 -4.00 10.22
CA THR A 254 -9.43 -2.95 9.77
C THR A 254 -8.77 -1.57 9.76
N HIS A 255 -8.00 -1.25 10.79
CA HIS A 255 -7.35 0.06 10.94
C HIS A 255 -5.83 -0.04 10.83
N PRO A 256 -5.20 0.50 9.78
CA PRO A 256 -3.75 0.39 9.55
C PRO A 256 -2.87 0.86 10.71
N GLN A 257 -3.34 1.81 11.53
CA GLN A 257 -2.62 2.29 12.71
C GLN A 257 -2.49 1.24 13.83
N GLU A 258 -3.34 0.22 13.85
CA GLU A 258 -3.35 -0.85 14.86
C GLU A 258 -2.48 -2.06 14.45
N VAL A 259 -1.85 -2.03 13.26
CA VAL A 259 -1.12 -3.17 12.70
C VAL A 259 -0.07 -3.75 13.64
N GLN A 260 0.64 -2.93 14.42
CA GLN A 260 1.68 -3.41 15.33
C GLN A 260 1.09 -4.26 16.46
N GLN A 261 -0.07 -3.85 17.00
CA GLN A 261 -0.79 -4.65 18.00
C GLN A 261 -1.33 -5.93 17.37
N SER A 262 -1.97 -5.82 16.21
CA SER A 262 -2.51 -6.97 15.48
C SER A 262 -1.43 -8.02 15.16
N MET A 263 -0.22 -7.60 14.74
CA MET A 263 0.90 -8.53 14.52
C MET A 263 1.30 -9.28 15.79
N ARG A 264 1.35 -8.59 16.93
CA ARG A 264 1.71 -9.21 18.23
C ARG A 264 0.65 -10.20 18.73
N GLU A 265 -0.62 -9.98 18.37
CA GLU A 265 -1.73 -10.83 18.80
C GLU A 265 -1.96 -12.02 17.85
N THR A 266 -1.68 -11.85 16.57
CA THR A 266 -2.02 -12.85 15.53
C THR A 266 -0.83 -13.56 14.92
N HIS A 267 0.40 -13.09 15.14
CA HIS A 267 1.67 -13.70 14.71
C HIS A 267 1.69 -14.11 13.22
N PRO A 268 1.56 -13.16 12.26
CA PRO A 268 1.54 -13.48 10.84
C PRO A 268 2.84 -14.12 10.35
N THR A 269 2.75 -14.97 9.32
CA THR A 269 3.92 -15.57 8.68
C THR A 269 4.48 -14.74 7.54
N CYS A 270 3.64 -13.93 6.91
CA CYS A 270 4.03 -12.95 5.89
C CYS A 270 2.98 -11.83 5.79
N MET A 271 3.38 -10.72 5.20
CA MET A 271 2.49 -9.60 4.89
C MET A 271 3.11 -8.70 3.83
N SER A 272 2.27 -8.04 3.04
CA SER A 272 2.71 -6.93 2.20
C SER A 272 3.05 -5.71 3.08
N ALA A 273 4.04 -4.93 2.69
CA ALA A 273 4.43 -3.74 3.43
C ALA A 273 4.79 -2.58 2.49
N VAL A 274 4.76 -1.38 3.02
CA VAL A 274 5.26 -0.18 2.33
C VAL A 274 6.54 0.30 3.01
N PRO A 275 7.44 1.03 2.32
CA PRO A 275 8.69 1.51 2.90
C PRO A 275 8.51 2.24 4.22
N ARG A 276 7.46 3.06 4.36
CA ARG A 276 7.16 3.79 5.61
C ARG A 276 6.94 2.89 6.83
N PHE A 277 6.41 1.68 6.63
CA PHE A 277 6.30 0.70 7.70
C PHE A 277 7.70 0.32 8.23
N TRP A 278 8.63 0.00 7.33
CA TRP A 278 9.99 -0.39 7.70
C TRP A 278 10.83 0.76 8.28
N GLU A 279 10.62 1.99 7.80
CA GLU A 279 11.21 3.18 8.39
C GLU A 279 10.79 3.34 9.86
N LYS A 280 9.49 3.16 10.16
CA LYS A 280 8.99 3.19 11.54
C LYS A 280 9.56 2.05 12.39
N VAL A 281 9.67 0.85 11.83
CA VAL A 281 10.31 -0.30 12.51
C VAL A 281 11.77 0.04 12.81
N TYR A 282 12.53 0.53 11.82
CA TYR A 282 13.92 0.95 12.00
C TYR A 282 14.06 1.97 13.12
N MET A 283 13.29 3.07 13.04
CA MET A 283 13.33 4.14 14.06
C MET A 283 12.99 3.64 15.46
N GLY A 284 11.95 2.83 15.58
CA GLY A 284 11.50 2.28 16.87
C GLY A 284 12.55 1.34 17.51
N VAL A 285 13.16 0.47 16.71
CA VAL A 285 14.23 -0.42 17.19
C VAL A 285 15.45 0.38 17.60
N MET A 286 15.88 1.35 16.78
CA MET A 286 17.07 2.16 17.07
C MET A 286 16.88 3.03 18.30
N ASP A 287 15.71 3.67 18.49
CA ASP A 287 15.42 4.45 19.69
C ASP A 287 15.43 3.58 20.95
N LYS A 288 14.82 2.40 20.91
CA LYS A 288 14.85 1.45 22.03
C LYS A 288 16.28 1.02 22.39
N ILE A 289 17.12 0.81 21.39
CA ILE A 289 18.54 0.46 21.59
C ILE A 289 19.33 1.64 22.14
N GLU A 290 19.11 2.86 21.66
CA GLU A 290 19.78 4.06 22.20
C GLU A 290 19.46 4.30 23.68
N ARG A 291 18.23 4.02 24.11
CA ARG A 291 17.79 4.11 25.51
C ARG A 291 18.26 2.94 26.38
N SER A 292 18.82 1.87 25.79
CA SER A 292 19.31 0.68 26.52
C SER A 292 20.68 0.91 27.15
N GLY A 293 21.14 -0.02 27.99
CA GLY A 293 22.47 0.03 28.63
C GLY A 293 23.62 -0.07 27.61
N ALA A 294 24.80 0.44 27.97
CA ALA A 294 25.98 0.50 27.08
C ALA A 294 26.39 -0.88 26.53
N VAL A 295 26.27 -1.95 27.35
CA VAL A 295 26.57 -3.33 26.94
C VAL A 295 25.58 -3.82 25.87
N GLN A 296 24.29 -3.57 26.07
CA GLN A 296 23.24 -3.95 25.12
C GLN A 296 23.41 -3.21 23.80
N ARG A 297 23.68 -1.90 23.82
CA ARG A 297 23.99 -1.11 22.63
C ARG A 297 25.18 -1.66 21.85
N ARG A 298 26.26 -2.00 22.55
CA ARG A 298 27.46 -2.55 21.91
C ARG A 298 27.18 -3.92 21.29
N LEU A 299 26.47 -4.79 22.01
CA LEU A 299 26.09 -6.11 21.52
C LEU A 299 25.20 -5.99 20.27
N PHE A 300 24.19 -5.13 20.29
CA PHE A 300 23.29 -4.95 19.14
C PHE A 300 24.03 -4.39 17.92
N ARG A 301 24.90 -3.39 18.09
CA ARG A 301 25.71 -2.86 16.98
C ARG A 301 26.63 -3.94 16.40
N HIS A 302 27.23 -4.76 17.25
CA HIS A 302 28.02 -5.89 16.79
C HIS A 302 27.16 -6.89 16.01
N ALA A 303 25.99 -7.26 16.53
CA ALA A 303 25.06 -8.15 15.85
C ALA A 303 24.65 -7.61 14.47
N LEU A 304 24.31 -6.29 14.37
CA LEU A 304 24.01 -5.67 13.09
C LEU A 304 25.17 -5.76 12.10
N SER A 305 26.40 -5.53 12.54
CA SER A 305 27.61 -5.65 11.70
C SER A 305 27.78 -7.09 11.16
N VAL A 306 27.57 -8.09 12.01
CA VAL A 306 27.62 -9.50 11.63
C VAL A 306 26.49 -9.85 10.66
N GLY A 307 25.25 -9.43 10.98
CA GLY A 307 24.09 -9.64 10.11
C GLY A 307 24.25 -9.00 8.74
N ARG A 308 24.75 -7.75 8.68
CA ARG A 308 25.04 -7.07 7.44
C ARG A 308 26.09 -7.81 6.61
N ARG A 309 27.19 -8.23 7.22
CA ARG A 309 28.22 -9.03 6.52
C ARG A 309 27.64 -10.32 5.99
N HIS A 310 26.91 -11.07 6.82
CA HIS A 310 26.33 -12.38 6.45
C HIS A 310 25.30 -12.24 5.33
N ASN A 311 24.28 -11.37 5.50
CA ASN A 311 23.14 -11.30 4.60
C ASN A 311 23.40 -10.40 3.38
N ILE A 312 24.08 -9.24 3.54
CA ILE A 312 24.28 -8.27 2.45
C ILE A 312 25.59 -8.50 1.68
N GLU A 313 26.73 -8.82 2.35
CA GLU A 313 27.99 -9.00 1.66
C GLU A 313 28.16 -10.39 1.04
N TYR A 314 27.44 -11.39 1.57
CA TYR A 314 27.51 -12.77 1.07
C TYR A 314 26.19 -13.23 0.44
N LEU A 315 25.12 -13.44 1.21
CA LEU A 315 23.90 -14.10 0.72
C LEU A 315 23.23 -13.33 -0.42
N SER A 316 23.05 -12.00 -0.29
CA SER A 316 22.43 -11.20 -1.35
C SER A 316 23.19 -11.28 -2.67
N ARG A 317 24.50 -11.58 -2.61
CA ARG A 317 25.38 -11.74 -3.80
C ARG A 317 25.52 -13.18 -4.27
N GLY A 318 24.70 -14.10 -3.76
CA GLY A 318 24.79 -15.53 -4.07
C GLY A 318 26.08 -16.22 -3.59
N LYS A 319 26.77 -15.64 -2.59
CA LYS A 319 28.02 -16.19 -2.03
C LYS A 319 27.76 -16.93 -0.72
N THR A 320 28.46 -18.02 -0.51
CA THR A 320 28.43 -18.74 0.78
C THR A 320 29.28 -17.99 1.81
N PRO A 321 28.71 -17.60 2.97
CA PRO A 321 29.50 -16.97 4.03
C PRO A 321 30.53 -17.96 4.61
N PRO A 322 31.68 -17.47 5.11
CA PRO A 322 32.64 -18.29 5.87
C PRO A 322 31.94 -18.98 7.07
N VAL A 323 32.32 -20.21 7.37
CA VAL A 323 31.73 -21.02 8.46
C VAL A 323 31.70 -20.27 9.78
N ALA A 324 32.80 -19.60 10.16
CA ALA A 324 32.87 -18.83 11.39
C ALA A 324 31.85 -17.68 11.42
N LEU A 325 31.70 -16.94 10.31
CA LEU A 325 30.71 -15.86 10.17
C LEU A 325 29.28 -16.43 10.25
N HIS A 326 29.03 -17.56 9.61
CA HIS A 326 27.71 -18.20 9.64
C HIS A 326 27.33 -18.65 11.05
N LEU A 327 28.25 -19.29 11.78
CA LEU A 327 28.00 -19.73 13.16
C LEU A 327 27.77 -18.53 14.11
N GLU A 328 28.55 -17.46 13.96
CA GLU A 328 28.38 -16.25 14.73
C GLU A 328 27.03 -15.58 14.44
N TYR A 329 26.63 -15.50 13.15
CA TYR A 329 25.33 -14.99 12.74
C TYR A 329 24.18 -15.84 13.34
N GLU A 330 24.25 -17.17 13.26
CA GLU A 330 23.20 -18.04 13.79
C GLU A 330 23.05 -17.89 15.32
N MET A 331 24.15 -17.73 16.05
CA MET A 331 24.11 -17.45 17.49
C MET A 331 23.38 -16.12 17.76
N LEU A 332 23.77 -15.05 17.07
CA LEU A 332 23.17 -13.71 17.23
C LEU A 332 21.73 -13.66 16.73
N ASN A 333 21.41 -14.40 15.68
CA ASN A 333 20.06 -14.53 15.15
C ASN A 333 19.10 -15.15 16.19
N ARG A 334 19.55 -16.19 16.89
CA ARG A 334 18.76 -16.89 17.93
C ARG A 334 18.67 -16.09 19.24
N THR A 335 19.64 -15.24 19.56
CA THR A 335 19.72 -14.56 20.87
C THR A 335 19.34 -13.09 20.80
N VAL A 336 19.73 -12.35 19.75
CA VAL A 336 19.50 -10.91 19.61
C VAL A 336 18.35 -10.63 18.65
N PHE A 337 18.44 -11.11 17.41
CA PHE A 337 17.45 -10.76 16.38
C PHE A 337 16.10 -11.45 16.59
N SER A 338 16.07 -12.65 17.17
CA SER A 338 14.81 -13.30 17.55
C SER A 338 14.01 -12.47 18.57
N LEU A 339 14.68 -11.79 19.50
CA LEU A 339 14.03 -10.90 20.46
C LEU A 339 13.44 -9.67 19.76
N VAL A 340 14.15 -9.12 18.78
CA VAL A 340 13.64 -7.99 17.98
C VAL A 340 12.40 -8.42 17.18
N ARG A 341 12.46 -9.54 16.48
CA ARG A 341 11.31 -10.05 15.71
C ARG A 341 10.13 -10.39 16.62
N LYS A 342 10.35 -10.98 17.78
CA LYS A 342 9.30 -11.26 18.76
C LYS A 342 8.64 -9.98 19.29
N GLU A 343 9.41 -8.95 19.59
CA GLU A 343 8.86 -7.64 20.01
C GLU A 343 7.98 -7.01 18.94
N LEU A 344 8.25 -7.28 17.67
CA LEU A 344 7.47 -6.83 16.53
C LEU A 344 6.25 -7.72 16.22
N GLY A 345 6.16 -8.93 16.82
CA GLY A 345 5.17 -9.96 16.48
C GLY A 345 5.47 -10.66 15.14
N LEU A 346 6.75 -10.70 14.75
CA LEU A 346 7.22 -11.23 13.47
C LEU A 346 8.12 -12.48 13.63
N GLU A 347 8.05 -13.17 14.76
CA GLU A 347 8.86 -14.35 15.03
C GLU A 347 8.58 -15.53 14.11
N ASN A 348 7.34 -15.62 13.58
CA ASN A 348 6.93 -16.66 12.63
C ASN A 348 7.05 -16.22 11.17
N ALA A 349 7.41 -14.95 10.94
CA ALA A 349 7.42 -14.39 9.61
C ALA A 349 8.68 -14.78 8.83
N HIS A 350 8.51 -15.09 7.55
CA HIS A 350 9.60 -15.55 6.70
C HIS A 350 9.85 -14.71 5.46
N PHE A 351 8.90 -13.88 4.98
CA PHE A 351 9.14 -12.90 3.92
C PHE A 351 8.10 -11.76 3.90
N PHE A 352 8.48 -10.65 3.26
CA PHE A 352 7.66 -9.43 3.21
C PHE A 352 7.77 -8.75 1.85
N PRO A 353 6.80 -8.94 0.93
CA PRO A 353 6.72 -8.11 -0.27
C PRO A 353 6.62 -6.62 0.12
N THR A 354 7.49 -5.80 -0.44
CA THR A 354 7.58 -4.37 -0.11
C THR A 354 7.61 -3.54 -1.38
N ALA A 355 6.63 -2.66 -1.56
CA ALA A 355 6.47 -1.86 -2.75
C ALA A 355 5.69 -0.55 -2.48
N GLY A 356 5.39 0.21 -3.54
CA GLY A 356 4.53 1.40 -3.51
C GLY A 356 5.27 2.73 -3.39
N ALA A 357 6.51 2.74 -2.93
CA ALA A 357 7.43 3.87 -2.92
C ALA A 357 8.89 3.38 -2.94
N ALA A 358 9.84 4.29 -3.11
CA ALA A 358 11.26 3.95 -3.03
C ALA A 358 11.64 3.51 -1.61
N VAL A 359 12.40 2.42 -1.50
CA VAL A 359 12.98 1.94 -0.24
C VAL A 359 14.35 2.58 -0.04
N SER A 360 14.60 3.14 1.14
CA SER A 360 15.95 3.60 1.50
C SER A 360 16.90 2.40 1.63
N ALA A 361 18.02 2.42 0.93
CA ALA A 361 19.03 1.36 1.01
C ALA A 361 19.47 1.06 2.46
N HIS A 362 19.54 2.09 3.31
CA HIS A 362 19.89 1.93 4.71
C HIS A 362 18.84 1.13 5.50
N VAL A 363 17.56 1.38 5.24
CA VAL A 363 16.45 0.64 5.87
C VAL A 363 16.41 -0.80 5.35
N GLU A 364 16.58 -1.00 4.05
CA GLU A 364 16.64 -2.31 3.41
C GLU A 364 17.79 -3.15 3.99
N GLU A 365 19.02 -2.60 4.04
CA GLU A 365 20.16 -3.26 4.68
C GLU A 365 19.91 -3.61 6.15
N PHE A 366 19.27 -2.71 6.91
CA PHE A 366 18.91 -2.96 8.31
C PHE A 366 17.96 -4.13 8.45
N VAL A 367 16.87 -4.15 7.68
CA VAL A 367 15.83 -5.19 7.75
C VAL A 367 16.42 -6.57 7.42
N HIS A 368 17.22 -6.65 6.36
CA HIS A 368 17.93 -7.89 6.04
C HIS A 368 18.96 -8.28 7.10
N SER A 369 19.67 -7.32 7.69
CA SER A 369 20.67 -7.59 8.73
C SER A 369 20.07 -8.23 9.98
N ILE A 370 18.83 -7.90 10.34
CA ILE A 370 18.12 -8.51 11.48
C ILE A 370 17.40 -9.82 11.12
N GLY A 371 17.67 -10.37 9.92
CA GLY A 371 17.15 -11.67 9.49
C GLY A 371 15.70 -11.65 9.01
N ILE A 372 15.22 -10.51 8.50
CA ILE A 372 13.91 -10.37 7.85
C ILE A 372 14.13 -10.31 6.33
N ASN A 373 13.45 -11.19 5.59
CA ASN A 373 13.50 -11.22 4.12
C ASN A 373 12.52 -10.18 3.56
N MET A 374 12.98 -8.96 3.34
CA MET A 374 12.26 -7.95 2.59
C MET A 374 12.40 -8.27 1.09
N MET A 375 11.30 -8.35 0.38
CA MET A 375 11.27 -8.56 -1.08
C MET A 375 10.83 -7.27 -1.75
N VAL A 376 11.79 -6.49 -2.23
CA VAL A 376 11.49 -5.22 -2.88
C VAL A 376 10.90 -5.48 -4.26
N GLY A 377 9.83 -4.75 -4.59
CA GLY A 377 9.16 -4.86 -5.88
C GLY A 377 8.66 -3.53 -6.40
N TYR A 378 8.36 -3.53 -7.69
CA TYR A 378 7.78 -2.40 -8.41
C TYR A 378 6.55 -2.82 -9.19
N GLY A 379 5.59 -1.90 -9.24
CA GLY A 379 4.42 -2.02 -10.07
C GLY A 379 3.45 -0.86 -9.92
N LEU A 380 2.39 -0.93 -10.70
CA LEU A 380 1.36 0.09 -10.87
C LEU A 380 -0.01 -0.54 -10.73
N THR A 381 -1.04 0.28 -10.57
CA THR A 381 -2.42 -0.21 -10.72
C THR A 381 -2.64 -0.77 -12.12
N GLU A 382 -2.09 -0.11 -13.11
CA GLU A 382 -2.17 -0.48 -14.52
C GLU A 382 -1.41 -1.78 -14.89
N SER A 383 -0.54 -2.28 -14.00
CA SER A 383 0.18 -3.56 -14.19
C SER A 383 -0.27 -4.65 -13.20
N LEU A 384 -1.41 -4.49 -12.57
CA LEU A 384 -1.92 -5.37 -11.51
C LEU A 384 -0.88 -5.65 -10.42
N ALA A 385 -0.35 -4.60 -9.84
CA ALA A 385 0.61 -4.53 -8.74
C ALA A 385 2.06 -4.86 -9.10
N THR A 386 2.37 -5.92 -9.85
CA THR A 386 3.75 -6.40 -9.97
C THR A 386 4.26 -6.31 -11.40
N VAL A 387 5.41 -5.67 -11.58
CA VAL A 387 6.24 -5.65 -12.81
C VAL A 387 7.55 -6.37 -12.57
N SER A 388 8.15 -6.10 -11.42
CA SER A 388 9.41 -6.73 -10.98
C SER A 388 9.40 -6.92 -9.47
N CYS A 389 10.14 -7.90 -9.00
CA CYS A 389 10.38 -8.11 -7.57
C CYS A 389 11.63 -8.97 -7.33
N ASP A 390 12.14 -8.92 -6.11
CA ASP A 390 13.09 -9.92 -5.65
C ASP A 390 12.43 -11.30 -5.60
N HIS A 391 13.25 -12.34 -5.82
CA HIS A 391 12.80 -13.72 -5.73
C HIS A 391 13.29 -14.34 -4.42
N LEU A 392 12.39 -14.94 -3.66
CA LEU A 392 12.74 -15.52 -2.36
C LEU A 392 13.81 -16.60 -2.51
N GLY A 393 14.90 -16.46 -1.76
CA GLY A 393 16.03 -17.41 -1.78
C GLY A 393 17.03 -17.21 -2.92
N GLU A 394 16.81 -16.23 -3.82
CA GLU A 394 17.76 -15.87 -4.87
C GLU A 394 18.60 -14.63 -4.50
N PRO A 395 19.73 -14.43 -5.18
CA PRO A 395 20.54 -13.21 -5.06
C PRO A 395 19.74 -11.96 -5.47
N TYR A 396 19.95 -10.86 -4.74
CA TYR A 396 19.34 -9.56 -4.98
C TYR A 396 20.34 -8.42 -4.75
N THR A 397 20.05 -7.25 -5.27
CA THR A 397 20.90 -6.06 -5.09
C THR A 397 20.13 -4.96 -4.35
N VAL A 398 20.64 -4.55 -3.21
CA VAL A 398 20.08 -3.42 -2.45
C VAL A 398 19.96 -2.18 -3.35
N GLY A 399 18.76 -1.58 -3.35
CA GLY A 399 18.42 -0.42 -4.18
C GLY A 399 17.91 -0.76 -5.58
N SER A 400 17.83 -2.05 -5.97
CA SER A 400 17.06 -2.48 -7.13
C SER A 400 15.59 -2.70 -6.75
N VAL A 401 14.70 -2.79 -7.74
CA VAL A 401 13.32 -3.23 -7.55
C VAL A 401 13.11 -4.64 -8.10
N GLY A 402 14.18 -5.43 -8.10
CA GLY A 402 14.20 -6.82 -8.46
C GLY A 402 14.19 -7.09 -9.96
N ARG A 403 13.94 -8.36 -10.32
CA ARG A 403 13.86 -8.85 -11.69
C ARG A 403 12.43 -8.79 -12.20
N LEU A 404 12.27 -8.71 -13.52
CA LEU A 404 10.95 -8.77 -14.15
C LEU A 404 10.25 -10.09 -13.82
N ILE A 405 8.95 -9.99 -13.52
CA ILE A 405 8.12 -11.20 -13.43
C ILE A 405 7.88 -11.79 -14.82
N GLU A 406 7.54 -13.07 -14.86
CA GLU A 406 7.29 -13.77 -16.12
C GLU A 406 6.15 -13.13 -16.93
N GLY A 407 6.32 -13.07 -18.24
CA GLY A 407 5.34 -12.53 -19.18
C GLY A 407 5.42 -11.01 -19.39
N ILE A 408 6.18 -10.27 -18.57
CA ILE A 408 6.38 -8.84 -18.75
C ILE A 408 7.56 -8.58 -19.69
N GLN A 409 7.31 -7.73 -20.67
CA GLN A 409 8.34 -7.14 -21.53
C GLN A 409 8.56 -5.69 -21.10
N ILE A 410 9.82 -5.29 -21.05
CA ILE A 410 10.22 -3.92 -20.70
C ILE A 410 11.05 -3.31 -21.81
N ARG A 411 10.87 -2.03 -22.05
CA ARG A 411 11.72 -1.19 -22.88
C ARG A 411 11.98 0.13 -22.18
N ILE A 412 13.20 0.60 -22.23
CA ILE A 412 13.53 1.95 -21.75
C ILE A 412 13.56 2.88 -22.95
N SER A 413 12.78 3.97 -22.91
CA SER A 413 12.75 4.97 -23.98
C SER A 413 14.05 5.78 -24.02
N GLU A 414 14.23 6.61 -25.06
CA GLU A 414 15.37 7.53 -25.16
C GLU A 414 15.42 8.54 -24.02
N GLU A 415 14.25 8.92 -23.49
CA GLU A 415 14.11 9.82 -22.34
C GLU A 415 14.25 9.08 -21.00
N GLY A 416 14.50 7.77 -21.00
CA GLY A 416 14.64 6.96 -19.81
C GLY A 416 13.32 6.45 -19.23
N GLU A 417 12.18 6.60 -19.94
CA GLU A 417 10.87 6.09 -19.47
C GLU A 417 10.82 4.57 -19.52
N VAL A 418 10.31 3.97 -18.46
CA VAL A 418 9.99 2.55 -18.39
C VAL A 418 8.69 2.30 -19.16
N LEU A 419 8.77 1.50 -20.23
CA LEU A 419 7.64 1.10 -21.07
C LEU A 419 7.39 -0.39 -20.87
N LEU A 420 6.11 -0.79 -20.69
CA LEU A 420 5.71 -2.14 -20.31
C LEU A 420 4.75 -2.76 -21.32
N LYS A 421 4.90 -4.07 -21.56
CA LYS A 421 3.93 -4.86 -22.33
C LYS A 421 3.82 -6.25 -21.72
N GLY A 422 2.62 -6.79 -21.61
CA GLY A 422 2.42 -8.13 -21.07
C GLY A 422 0.99 -8.39 -20.62
N PRO A 423 0.70 -9.61 -20.17
CA PRO A 423 -0.67 -10.04 -19.84
C PRO A 423 -1.22 -9.41 -18.56
N THR A 424 -0.39 -8.79 -17.71
CA THR A 424 -0.82 -8.08 -16.50
C THR A 424 -1.06 -6.59 -16.75
N ILE A 425 -0.85 -6.08 -17.98
CA ILE A 425 -1.06 -4.66 -18.30
C ILE A 425 -2.52 -4.41 -18.63
N THR A 426 -3.09 -3.36 -18.03
CA THR A 426 -4.48 -2.93 -18.25
C THR A 426 -4.81 -2.75 -19.73
N PRO A 427 -6.04 -3.06 -20.17
CA PRO A 427 -6.49 -2.68 -21.53
C PRO A 427 -6.73 -1.17 -21.65
N GLY A 428 -6.83 -0.43 -20.54
CA GLY A 428 -7.03 1.02 -20.56
C GLY A 428 -7.82 1.57 -19.39
N TYR A 429 -8.36 2.77 -19.61
CA TYR A 429 -9.11 3.53 -18.60
C TYR A 429 -10.60 3.58 -18.93
N TYR A 430 -11.42 3.31 -17.92
CA TYR A 430 -12.87 3.28 -18.02
C TYR A 430 -13.42 4.65 -18.45
N ASN A 431 -14.31 4.66 -19.45
CA ASN A 431 -14.89 5.85 -20.05
C ASN A 431 -13.90 6.92 -20.56
N ARG A 432 -12.61 6.57 -20.73
CA ARG A 432 -11.56 7.52 -21.09
C ARG A 432 -10.67 6.98 -22.23
N GLU A 433 -11.26 6.89 -23.43
CA GLU A 433 -10.53 6.48 -24.64
C GLU A 433 -9.36 7.42 -24.97
N ASP A 434 -9.52 8.73 -24.69
CA ASP A 434 -8.49 9.75 -24.87
C ASP A 434 -7.24 9.41 -24.04
N LEU A 435 -7.42 9.12 -22.75
CA LEU A 435 -6.33 8.73 -21.85
C LEU A 435 -5.76 7.36 -22.18
N THR A 436 -6.63 6.42 -22.57
CA THR A 436 -6.19 5.08 -23.00
C THR A 436 -5.25 5.18 -24.19
N LYS A 437 -5.64 5.90 -25.24
CA LYS A 437 -4.79 6.11 -26.42
C LYS A 437 -3.46 6.79 -26.09
N ALA A 438 -3.48 7.79 -25.21
CA ALA A 438 -2.28 8.51 -24.78
C ALA A 438 -1.33 7.67 -23.92
N ALA A 439 -1.86 6.64 -23.22
CA ALA A 439 -1.10 5.78 -22.32
C ALA A 439 -0.29 4.70 -23.04
N PHE A 440 -0.55 4.45 -24.31
CA PHE A 440 0.16 3.42 -25.08
C PHE A 440 0.96 4.04 -26.22
N THR A 441 2.08 3.38 -26.56
CA THR A 441 2.82 3.64 -27.78
C THR A 441 2.12 2.98 -28.97
N ASP A 442 2.48 3.39 -30.21
CA ASP A 442 1.88 2.83 -31.43
C ASP A 442 2.10 1.30 -31.57
N ASP A 443 3.17 0.77 -30.98
CA ASP A 443 3.49 -0.67 -30.96
C ASP A 443 2.99 -1.38 -29.67
N GLY A 444 2.15 -0.70 -28.88
CA GLY A 444 1.37 -1.28 -27.79
C GLY A 444 2.11 -1.45 -26.46
N PHE A 445 3.18 -0.68 -26.20
CA PHE A 445 3.75 -0.58 -24.88
C PHE A 445 3.03 0.47 -24.04
N PHE A 446 2.75 0.13 -22.80
CA PHE A 446 2.18 1.06 -21.82
C PHE A 446 3.25 2.02 -21.27
N ARG A 447 2.96 3.31 -21.26
CA ARG A 447 3.79 4.39 -20.72
C ARG A 447 3.59 4.52 -19.23
N THR A 448 4.57 4.14 -18.42
CA THR A 448 4.43 4.18 -16.96
C THR A 448 4.53 5.58 -16.38
N GLY A 449 5.25 6.46 -17.06
CA GLY A 449 5.67 7.76 -16.53
C GLY A 449 6.77 7.67 -15.47
N ASP A 450 7.30 6.47 -15.20
CA ASP A 450 8.42 6.25 -14.29
C ASP A 450 9.71 6.14 -15.09
N ALA A 451 10.79 6.77 -14.61
CA ALA A 451 12.12 6.66 -15.20
C ALA A 451 12.93 5.56 -14.53
N GLY A 452 13.72 4.83 -15.33
CA GLY A 452 14.53 3.74 -14.82
C GLY A 452 15.50 3.18 -15.83
N TYR A 453 16.26 2.17 -15.40
CA TYR A 453 17.21 1.45 -16.25
C TYR A 453 17.36 -0.01 -15.81
N LEU A 454 17.82 -0.84 -16.71
CA LEU A 454 18.17 -2.24 -16.43
C LEU A 454 19.69 -2.38 -16.23
N LYS A 455 20.07 -3.12 -15.19
CA LYS A 455 21.46 -3.48 -14.91
C LYS A 455 21.52 -4.91 -14.36
N ASN A 456 22.30 -5.77 -15.00
CA ASN A 456 22.47 -7.16 -14.60
C ASN A 456 21.15 -7.97 -14.52
N GLY A 457 20.13 -7.60 -15.31
CA GLY A 457 18.82 -8.25 -15.31
C GLY A 457 17.86 -7.74 -14.21
N GLU A 458 18.28 -6.80 -13.39
CA GLU A 458 17.47 -6.13 -12.38
C GLU A 458 17.04 -4.74 -12.84
N LEU A 459 15.85 -4.32 -12.43
CA LEU A 459 15.29 -2.99 -12.71
C LEU A 459 15.66 -2.01 -11.58
N TYR A 460 16.07 -0.83 -11.97
CA TYR A 460 16.33 0.29 -11.08
C TYR A 460 15.44 1.45 -11.50
N LEU A 461 14.68 1.99 -10.53
CA LEU A 461 13.89 3.19 -10.74
C LEU A 461 14.68 4.41 -10.24
N THR A 462 14.53 5.50 -10.94
CA THR A 462 15.14 6.77 -10.52
C THR A 462 14.11 7.73 -9.94
N GLU A 463 13.10 8.12 -10.72
CA GLU A 463 12.04 9.02 -10.28
C GLU A 463 10.89 8.98 -11.30
N ARG A 464 9.72 9.53 -10.97
CA ARG A 464 8.68 9.81 -11.95
C ARG A 464 9.11 10.95 -12.88
N ILE A 465 8.94 10.77 -14.19
CA ILE A 465 9.35 11.77 -15.18
C ILE A 465 8.68 13.12 -14.92
N LYS A 466 7.39 13.12 -14.55
CA LYS A 466 6.62 14.33 -14.23
C LYS A 466 6.94 14.93 -12.85
N ASP A 467 7.56 14.14 -11.96
CA ASP A 467 7.93 14.55 -10.60
C ASP A 467 9.40 15.00 -10.52
N LEU A 468 10.19 14.82 -11.59
CA LEU A 468 11.52 15.38 -11.70
C LEU A 468 11.45 16.91 -11.74
N PHE A 469 12.11 17.54 -10.80
CA PHE A 469 12.25 18.99 -10.82
C PHE A 469 13.42 19.42 -11.70
N LYS A 470 13.20 20.45 -12.48
CA LYS A 470 14.27 21.10 -13.20
C LYS A 470 14.60 22.43 -12.51
N THR A 471 15.75 22.50 -11.85
CA THR A 471 16.20 23.76 -11.24
C THR A 471 16.39 24.84 -12.28
N SER A 472 16.42 26.11 -11.85
CA SER A 472 16.71 27.26 -12.73
C SER A 472 18.08 27.15 -13.42
N ASN A 473 19.00 26.35 -12.87
CA ASN A 473 20.31 26.05 -13.43
C ASN A 473 20.32 24.82 -14.37
N GLY A 474 19.14 24.29 -14.70
CA GLY A 474 18.97 23.17 -15.63
C GLY A 474 19.32 21.78 -15.06
N LYS A 475 19.58 21.66 -13.75
CA LYS A 475 19.82 20.36 -13.10
C LYS A 475 18.51 19.67 -12.78
N TYR A 476 18.45 18.36 -13.02
CA TYR A 476 17.31 17.52 -12.62
C TYR A 476 17.50 17.06 -11.17
N ILE A 477 16.45 17.17 -10.38
CA ILE A 477 16.37 16.76 -8.98
C ILE A 477 15.28 15.70 -8.84
N ALA A 478 15.60 14.60 -8.19
CA ALA A 478 14.69 13.53 -7.81
C ALA A 478 14.19 13.76 -6.36
N PRO A 479 13.04 14.43 -6.14
CA PRO A 479 12.63 14.83 -4.80
C PRO A 479 12.37 13.66 -3.87
N GLN A 480 11.77 12.57 -4.34
CA GLN A 480 11.47 11.41 -3.49
C GLN A 480 12.74 10.71 -2.96
N MET A 481 13.80 10.67 -3.76
CA MET A 481 15.09 10.13 -3.34
C MET A 481 15.67 10.94 -2.16
N ILE A 482 15.61 12.26 -2.22
CA ILE A 482 16.09 13.14 -1.15
C ILE A 482 15.20 12.99 0.09
N GLU A 483 13.88 13.00 -0.10
CA GLU A 483 12.89 12.83 0.97
C GLU A 483 13.09 11.50 1.71
N SER A 484 13.18 10.38 1.00
CA SER A 484 13.40 9.06 1.60
C SER A 484 14.72 8.99 2.39
N LYS A 485 15.74 9.69 1.92
CA LYS A 485 17.03 9.74 2.62
C LYS A 485 16.98 10.53 3.92
N LEU A 486 16.17 11.58 3.99
CA LEU A 486 16.04 12.43 5.17
C LEU A 486 14.99 11.90 6.17
N LEU A 487 13.97 11.15 5.69
CA LEU A 487 12.92 10.54 6.52
C LEU A 487 13.43 9.46 7.49
N VAL A 488 14.66 8.99 7.36
CA VAL A 488 15.27 8.08 8.34
C VAL A 488 15.64 8.77 9.65
N ASP A 489 15.60 10.11 9.71
CA ASP A 489 15.84 10.86 10.92
C ASP A 489 14.67 10.81 11.89
N LYS A 490 14.94 10.49 13.16
CA LYS A 490 13.91 10.34 14.18
C LYS A 490 13.10 11.62 14.47
N PHE A 491 13.62 12.80 14.12
CA PHE A 491 12.94 14.08 14.30
C PHE A 491 12.13 14.52 13.09
N ILE A 492 12.19 13.80 11.96
CA ILE A 492 11.45 14.14 10.73
C ILE A 492 10.28 13.17 10.55
N ASP A 493 9.04 13.68 10.64
CA ASP A 493 7.84 12.89 10.39
C ASP A 493 7.39 12.97 8.93
N GLN A 494 7.34 14.18 8.36
CA GLN A 494 7.01 14.40 6.96
C GLN A 494 7.98 15.43 6.36
N ILE A 495 8.28 15.27 5.08
CA ILE A 495 9.15 16.21 4.35
C ILE A 495 8.66 16.36 2.92
N ALA A 496 8.66 17.58 2.42
CA ALA A 496 8.40 17.91 1.03
C ALA A 496 9.54 18.72 0.45
N VAL A 497 10.26 18.15 -0.51
CA VAL A 497 11.34 18.84 -1.23
C VAL A 497 10.75 19.82 -2.22
N ILE A 498 11.32 21.03 -2.27
CA ILE A 498 10.97 22.12 -3.17
C ILE A 498 12.23 22.48 -3.98
N ALA A 499 12.16 22.37 -5.31
CA ALA A 499 13.30 22.66 -6.18
C ALA A 499 12.91 23.09 -7.60
N ASP A 500 11.67 22.86 -8.01
CA ASP A 500 11.23 23.14 -9.39
C ASP A 500 11.33 24.63 -9.72
N GLN A 501 12.06 24.95 -10.80
CA GLN A 501 12.37 26.33 -11.25
C GLN A 501 13.10 27.18 -10.19
N ARG A 502 13.68 26.55 -9.15
CA ARG A 502 14.36 27.25 -8.05
C ARG A 502 15.89 27.19 -8.20
N LYS A 503 16.59 28.14 -7.56
CA LYS A 503 18.07 28.24 -7.60
C LYS A 503 18.77 27.07 -6.90
N PHE A 504 18.14 26.49 -5.86
CA PHE A 504 18.65 25.40 -5.05
C PHE A 504 17.50 24.59 -4.44
N VAL A 505 17.84 23.43 -3.86
CA VAL A 505 16.87 22.57 -3.16
C VAL A 505 16.56 23.13 -1.78
N SER A 506 15.30 23.25 -1.45
CA SER A 506 14.80 23.54 -0.10
C SER A 506 13.75 22.49 0.32
N ALA A 507 13.30 22.53 1.58
CA ALA A 507 12.31 21.59 2.08
C ALA A 507 11.35 22.22 3.09
N LEU A 508 10.10 21.76 3.04
CA LEU A 508 9.13 21.91 4.13
C LEU A 508 9.21 20.63 4.98
N ILE A 509 9.40 20.78 6.28
CA ILE A 509 9.63 19.65 7.19
C ILE A 509 8.65 19.73 8.35
N ILE A 510 8.01 18.63 8.64
CA ILE A 510 7.18 18.45 9.83
C ILE A 510 7.94 17.58 10.81
N PRO A 511 8.27 18.12 11.99
CA PRO A 511 8.96 17.36 13.02
C PRO A 511 8.09 16.29 13.68
N VAL A 512 8.72 15.26 14.22
CA VAL A 512 8.10 14.34 15.20
C VAL A 512 7.96 15.11 16.51
N TYR A 513 6.81 15.74 16.73
CA TYR A 513 6.59 16.69 17.84
C TYR A 513 6.87 16.10 19.23
N PRO A 514 6.44 14.89 19.59
CA PRO A 514 6.75 14.34 20.92
C PRO A 514 8.26 14.32 21.19
N LEU A 515 9.07 13.95 20.22
CA LEU A 515 10.53 13.91 20.35
C LEU A 515 11.14 15.31 20.37
N LEU A 516 10.60 16.22 19.56
CA LEU A 516 11.08 17.61 19.52
C LEU A 516 10.78 18.35 20.83
N GLU A 517 9.61 18.15 21.40
CA GLU A 517 9.20 18.69 22.70
C GLU A 517 10.05 18.10 23.85
N GLU A 518 10.35 16.80 23.82
CA GLU A 518 11.27 16.16 24.77
C GLU A 518 12.68 16.76 24.67
N TYR A 519 13.18 16.93 23.45
CA TYR A 519 14.47 17.59 23.19
C TYR A 519 14.50 19.03 23.74
N ALA A 520 13.45 19.79 23.48
CA ALA A 520 13.37 21.19 23.95
C ALA A 520 13.38 21.27 25.47
N ARG A 521 12.62 20.42 26.17
CA ARG A 521 12.62 20.35 27.65
C ARG A 521 13.98 19.95 28.19
N ALA A 522 14.62 18.92 27.59
CA ALA A 522 15.95 18.46 28.03
C ALA A 522 17.04 19.51 27.84
N ASN A 523 16.91 20.40 26.86
CA ASN A 523 17.85 21.47 26.56
C ASN A 523 17.41 22.84 27.07
N GLN A 524 16.38 22.90 27.93
CA GLN A 524 15.87 24.15 28.52
C GLN A 524 15.52 25.21 27.46
N ILE A 525 14.90 24.78 26.35
CA ILE A 525 14.35 25.65 25.30
C ILE A 525 12.90 25.98 25.68
N PRO A 526 12.58 27.28 25.95
CA PRO A 526 11.21 27.65 26.27
C PRO A 526 10.33 27.62 25.02
N PHE A 527 9.10 27.14 25.16
CA PHE A 527 8.07 27.19 24.14
C PHE A 527 6.68 27.05 24.77
N ASP A 528 5.69 27.76 24.22
CA ASP A 528 4.28 27.68 24.63
C ASP A 528 3.44 26.86 23.62
N ASN A 529 3.88 26.85 22.35
CA ASN A 529 3.21 26.18 21.26
C ASN A 529 4.21 25.64 20.21
N ARG A 530 3.71 24.92 19.22
CA ARG A 530 4.53 24.30 18.17
C ARG A 530 5.14 25.32 17.21
N GLU A 531 4.43 26.43 16.97
CA GLU A 531 4.92 27.53 16.13
C GLU A 531 6.22 28.11 16.70
N GLN A 532 6.21 28.46 17.99
CA GLN A 532 7.43 28.95 18.68
C GLN A 532 8.57 27.93 18.65
N LEU A 533 8.23 26.63 18.75
CA LEU A 533 9.22 25.57 18.70
C LEU A 533 9.85 25.44 17.31
N CYS A 534 9.04 25.55 16.24
CA CYS A 534 9.50 25.51 14.85
C CYS A 534 10.37 26.71 14.48
N ASP A 535 10.11 27.88 15.07
CA ASP A 535 10.87 29.12 14.80
C ASP A 535 12.09 29.29 15.71
N ASN A 536 12.30 28.37 16.67
CA ASN A 536 13.38 28.51 17.63
C ASN A 536 14.75 28.25 16.97
N PRO A 537 15.70 29.19 17.05
CA PRO A 537 17.01 29.07 16.40
C PRO A 537 17.80 27.81 16.80
N ARG A 538 17.72 27.40 18.10
CA ARG A 538 18.42 26.20 18.59
C ARG A 538 17.81 24.91 18.05
N VAL A 539 16.50 24.89 17.81
CA VAL A 539 15.81 23.79 17.16
C VAL A 539 16.18 23.72 15.68
N ILE A 540 16.18 24.88 15.00
CA ILE A 540 16.57 24.96 13.59
C ILE A 540 18.00 24.50 13.39
N GLU A 541 18.93 24.91 14.26
CA GLU A 541 20.35 24.51 14.21
C GLU A 541 20.50 23.00 14.42
N MET A 542 19.85 22.42 15.43
CA MET A 542 19.86 20.98 15.67
C MET A 542 19.33 20.21 14.42
N MET A 543 18.25 20.67 13.82
CA MET A 543 17.71 20.05 12.60
C MET A 543 18.67 20.21 11.41
N ARG A 544 19.35 21.35 11.29
CA ARG A 544 20.36 21.61 10.27
C ARG A 544 21.51 20.61 10.34
N GLU A 545 22.12 20.45 11.51
CA GLU A 545 23.21 19.49 11.72
C GLU A 545 22.82 18.05 11.34
N ARG A 546 21.59 17.66 11.64
CA ARG A 546 21.07 16.32 11.32
C ARG A 546 20.89 16.15 9.81
N ILE A 547 20.25 17.12 9.16
CA ILE A 547 20.06 17.12 7.71
C ILE A 547 21.42 17.09 7.00
N ASP A 548 22.36 17.93 7.42
CA ASP A 548 23.69 18.00 6.81
C ASP A 548 24.46 16.67 6.96
N THR A 549 24.29 15.99 8.08
CA THR A 549 24.89 14.66 8.29
C THR A 549 24.31 13.61 7.32
N LEU A 550 23.00 13.59 7.13
CA LEU A 550 22.34 12.61 6.28
C LEU A 550 22.57 12.85 4.78
N GLN A 551 22.73 14.10 4.38
CA GLN A 551 22.87 14.46 2.96
C GLN A 551 24.32 14.51 2.45
N GLN A 552 25.34 14.17 3.27
CA GLN A 552 26.76 14.23 2.88
C GLN A 552 27.10 13.47 1.60
N GLN A 553 26.38 12.39 1.32
CA GLN A 553 26.58 11.56 0.11
C GLN A 553 25.82 12.05 -1.12
N LEU A 554 24.92 13.03 -0.98
CA LEU A 554 24.20 13.64 -2.09
C LEU A 554 25.11 14.61 -2.85
N ALA A 555 24.89 14.70 -4.16
CA ALA A 555 25.56 15.71 -4.96
C ALA A 555 25.20 17.12 -4.41
N HIS A 556 26.14 18.06 -4.50
CA HIS A 556 25.99 19.39 -3.90
C HIS A 556 24.72 20.14 -4.36
N TYR A 557 24.26 19.89 -5.58
CA TYR A 557 23.04 20.48 -6.14
C TYR A 557 21.75 19.80 -5.69
N GLU A 558 21.84 18.60 -5.09
CA GLU A 558 20.71 17.83 -4.53
C GLU A 558 20.52 18.08 -3.02
N GLN A 559 21.52 18.70 -2.38
CA GLN A 559 21.48 18.96 -0.94
C GLN A 559 20.48 20.06 -0.59
N VAL A 560 19.67 19.82 0.44
CA VAL A 560 18.74 20.81 1.00
C VAL A 560 19.52 21.96 1.63
N LYS A 561 19.46 23.12 1.01
CA LYS A 561 20.18 24.33 1.45
C LYS A 561 19.41 25.13 2.49
N ARG A 562 18.09 25.16 2.39
CA ARG A 562 17.21 25.84 3.34
C ARG A 562 15.97 24.98 3.60
N PHE A 563 15.41 25.08 4.77
CA PHE A 563 14.17 24.42 5.14
C PHE A 563 13.33 25.28 6.07
N THR A 564 12.04 24.99 6.11
CA THR A 564 11.09 25.56 7.06
C THR A 564 10.43 24.42 7.84
N LEU A 565 10.42 24.52 9.17
CA LEU A 565 9.66 23.62 10.03
C LEU A 565 8.20 24.07 10.06
N LEU A 566 7.26 23.13 9.92
CA LEU A 566 5.84 23.42 9.91
C LEU A 566 5.18 22.88 11.18
N PRO A 567 4.26 23.64 11.83
CA PRO A 567 3.63 23.25 13.09
C PRO A 567 2.51 22.21 12.94
N HIS A 568 2.07 21.90 11.72
CA HIS A 568 0.97 21.00 11.44
C HIS A 568 1.35 19.97 10.38
N HIS A 569 0.76 18.76 10.49
CA HIS A 569 0.93 17.71 9.49
C HIS A 569 0.27 18.10 8.17
N PHE A 570 0.83 17.59 7.06
CA PHE A 570 0.13 17.63 5.78
C PHE A 570 -1.18 16.84 5.88
N SER A 571 -2.25 17.39 5.31
CA SER A 571 -3.62 16.94 5.53
C SER A 571 -4.28 16.44 4.23
N LEU A 572 -5.03 15.33 4.36
CA LEU A 572 -5.94 14.87 3.30
C LEU A 572 -7.09 15.87 3.07
N GLU A 573 -7.61 16.46 4.15
CA GLU A 573 -8.73 17.42 4.09
C GLU A 573 -8.35 18.69 3.33
N LYS A 574 -7.11 19.17 3.50
CA LYS A 574 -6.55 20.31 2.76
C LYS A 574 -6.10 19.92 1.35
N GLY A 575 -6.25 18.66 0.96
CA GLY A 575 -5.83 18.16 -0.33
C GLY A 575 -4.31 18.08 -0.53
N GLU A 576 -3.52 18.21 0.53
CA GLU A 576 -2.06 18.20 0.52
C GLU A 576 -1.47 16.80 0.29
N LEU A 577 -2.25 15.78 0.68
CA LEU A 577 -1.94 14.38 0.46
C LEU A 577 -2.97 13.70 -0.45
N THR A 578 -2.56 12.65 -1.13
CA THR A 578 -3.48 11.70 -1.78
C THR A 578 -4.02 10.71 -0.74
N ASN A 579 -5.07 9.93 -1.10
CA ASN A 579 -5.59 8.85 -0.26
C ASN A 579 -4.54 7.77 0.08
N THR A 580 -3.46 7.69 -0.70
CA THR A 580 -2.29 6.84 -0.45
C THR A 580 -1.17 7.57 0.29
N LEU A 581 -1.46 8.71 0.90
CA LEU A 581 -0.56 9.56 1.67
C LEU A 581 0.64 10.10 0.85
N LYS A 582 0.55 10.13 -0.47
CA LYS A 582 1.55 10.77 -1.34
C LYS A 582 1.33 12.28 -1.38
N ILE A 583 2.40 13.03 -1.37
CA ILE A 583 2.41 14.49 -1.39
C ILE A 583 1.85 15.03 -2.71
N ARG A 584 0.91 15.96 -2.62
CA ARG A 584 0.42 16.75 -3.75
C ARG A 584 1.18 18.08 -3.82
N ARG A 585 2.33 18.07 -4.45
CA ARG A 585 3.28 19.20 -4.48
C ARG A 585 2.68 20.51 -4.96
N ARG A 586 1.78 20.45 -5.96
CA ARG A 586 1.11 21.65 -6.45
C ARG A 586 0.31 22.33 -5.34
N VAL A 587 -0.45 21.55 -4.56
CA VAL A 587 -1.25 22.06 -3.44
C VAL A 587 -0.35 22.62 -2.34
N LEU A 588 0.76 21.94 -2.02
CA LEU A 588 1.72 22.45 -1.06
C LEU A 588 2.36 23.77 -1.49
N ASN A 589 2.72 23.89 -2.78
CA ASN A 589 3.26 25.14 -3.31
C ASN A 589 2.27 26.31 -3.24
N GLU A 590 0.97 26.03 -3.36
CA GLU A 590 -0.09 27.02 -3.20
C GLU A 590 -0.31 27.38 -1.73
N ASN A 591 -0.48 26.37 -0.86
CA ASN A 591 -0.79 26.56 0.56
C ASN A 591 0.35 27.18 1.36
N TYR A 592 1.61 26.84 1.05
CA TYR A 592 2.81 27.29 1.77
C TYR A 592 3.66 28.27 0.95
N LYS A 593 3.03 29.01 0.02
CA LYS A 593 3.73 29.93 -0.89
C LYS A 593 4.63 30.93 -0.15
N GLU A 594 4.12 31.55 0.92
CA GLU A 594 4.89 32.54 1.69
C GLU A 594 6.13 31.92 2.39
N GLN A 595 5.97 30.75 2.99
CA GLN A 595 7.07 30.03 3.63
C GLN A 595 8.12 29.60 2.61
N ILE A 596 7.66 29.14 1.44
CA ILE A 596 8.55 28.75 0.34
C ILE A 596 9.32 29.94 -0.18
N GLU A 597 8.66 31.07 -0.49
CA GLU A 597 9.33 32.26 -1.00
C GLU A 597 10.36 32.81 -0.01
N LYS A 598 10.07 32.79 1.30
CA LYS A 598 11.04 33.19 2.35
C LYS A 598 12.33 32.39 2.30
N MET A 599 12.29 31.11 1.93
CA MET A 599 13.50 30.30 1.80
C MET A 599 14.40 30.70 0.63
N TYR A 600 13.89 31.47 -0.34
CA TYR A 600 14.63 31.91 -1.53
C TYR A 600 14.95 33.42 -1.52
N LEU A 601 14.49 34.15 -0.51
CA LEU A 601 14.94 35.51 -0.27
C LEU A 601 16.42 35.50 0.20
N ASP A 602 17.24 36.37 -0.36
CA ASP A 602 18.69 36.45 -0.04
C ASP A 602 18.97 36.82 1.42
#